data_0119b25fbcf2ade70928404fc520012f
#
_entry.id   0119b25fbcf2ade70928404fc520012f
#
_cell.length_a   1.000
_cell.length_b   1.000
_cell.length_c   1.000
_cell.angle_alpha   90.00
_cell.angle_beta   90.00
_cell.angle_gamma   90.00
#
_symmetry.space_group_name_H-M   'P 1'
#
loop_
_entity.id
_entity.type
_entity.pdbx_description
1 polymer ?
#
loop_
_entity_poly.entity_id
_entity_poly.type
_entity_poly.pdbx_seq_one_letter_code
_entity_poly.pdbx_strand_id
1 'polypeptide(L)'
;MLGMKLVRLIEKHSEALSRELMEQVLNSEHASDFQKIPQEDLRLAATDLYRNLEEWLLQKREDDIAERFKAVAARRVQEGIRPHHMMWALMLTRDCLWRYLRKEAFLDSIVELHAELELQQLLNQFFDRAIYYAIQGYEEAEEQRRRRTDWTRAQELAVSIGLLSPPRAHHETAEETS
;
A
#
# COMPACT_ATOMS: atom_id res chain seq x y z
N MET A 1 -2.20 -20.04 22.60
CA MET A 1 -2.75 -20.08 21.26
C MET A 1 -1.64 -20.09 20.22
N LEU A 2 -1.56 -21.14 19.44
CA LEU A 2 -0.45 -21.39 18.50
C LEU A 2 -0.41 -20.37 17.35
N GLY A 3 -1.56 -19.97 16.79
CA GLY A 3 -1.62 -18.98 15.72
C GLY A 3 -0.95 -17.66 16.09
N MET A 4 -1.06 -17.24 17.35
CA MET A 4 -0.37 -16.05 17.87
C MET A 4 1.15 -16.21 17.93
N LYS A 5 1.65 -17.42 18.16
CA LYS A 5 3.10 -17.69 18.10
C LYS A 5 3.64 -17.50 16.69
N LEU A 6 2.90 -17.94 15.67
CA LEU A 6 3.27 -17.78 14.27
C LEU A 6 3.24 -16.31 13.85
N VAL A 7 2.24 -15.54 14.28
CA VAL A 7 2.20 -14.08 14.03
C VAL A 7 3.39 -13.38 14.66
N ARG A 8 3.70 -13.65 15.93
CA ARG A 8 4.88 -13.09 16.61
C ARG A 8 6.20 -13.49 15.94
N LEU A 9 6.26 -14.67 15.34
CA LEU A 9 7.43 -15.09 14.58
C LEU A 9 7.60 -14.21 13.32
N ILE A 10 6.52 -13.91 12.61
CA ILE A 10 6.53 -12.98 11.48
C ILE A 10 6.98 -11.60 11.93
N GLU A 11 6.40 -11.06 13.00
CA GLU A 11 6.75 -9.74 13.54
C GLU A 11 8.22 -9.63 13.91
N LYS A 12 8.75 -10.66 14.58
CA LYS A 12 10.16 -10.75 14.97
C LYS A 12 11.10 -10.75 13.75
N HIS A 13 10.69 -11.34 12.63
CA HIS A 13 11.49 -11.42 11.41
C HIS A 13 11.05 -10.44 10.31
N SER A 14 10.28 -9.42 10.69
CA SER A 14 9.71 -8.44 9.76
C SER A 14 10.72 -7.78 8.83
N GLU A 15 11.93 -7.49 9.29
CA GLU A 15 12.98 -6.88 8.47
C GLU A 15 13.56 -7.86 7.43
N ALA A 16 13.75 -9.13 7.80
CA ALA A 16 14.22 -10.15 6.87
C ALA A 16 13.17 -10.44 5.80
N LEU A 17 11.90 -10.55 6.21
CA LEU A 17 10.75 -10.72 5.31
C LEU A 17 10.58 -9.55 4.37
N SER A 18 10.76 -8.32 4.85
CA SER A 18 10.67 -7.12 4.02
C SER A 18 11.75 -7.07 2.96
N ARG A 19 12.99 -7.49 3.27
CA ARG A 19 14.06 -7.59 2.27
C ARG A 19 13.76 -8.64 1.20
N GLU A 20 13.28 -9.81 1.61
CA GLU A 20 12.89 -10.87 0.66
C GLU A 20 11.73 -10.41 -0.24
N LEU A 21 10.72 -9.75 0.33
CA LEU A 21 9.62 -9.17 -0.43
C LEU A 21 10.12 -8.13 -1.45
N MET A 22 11.02 -7.23 -1.02
CA MET A 22 11.58 -6.21 -1.89
C MET A 22 12.31 -6.81 -3.09
N GLU A 23 13.12 -7.84 -2.86
CA GLU A 23 13.80 -8.55 -3.93
C GLU A 23 12.80 -9.13 -4.94
N GLN A 24 11.71 -9.73 -4.46
CA GLN A 24 10.68 -10.29 -5.33
C GLN A 24 9.89 -9.22 -6.11
N VAL A 25 9.51 -8.13 -5.45
CA VAL A 25 8.75 -7.04 -6.08
C VAL A 25 9.59 -6.36 -7.16
N LEU A 26 10.86 -6.05 -6.86
CA LEU A 26 11.75 -5.36 -7.79
C LEU A 26 12.19 -6.21 -8.99
N ASN A 27 12.22 -7.53 -8.83
CA ASN A 27 12.56 -8.47 -9.90
C ASN A 27 11.32 -8.97 -10.68
N SER A 28 10.10 -8.57 -10.28
CA SER A 28 8.86 -8.96 -10.95
C SER A 28 8.50 -8.01 -12.08
N GLU A 29 8.31 -8.53 -13.29
CA GLU A 29 7.78 -7.77 -14.42
C GLU A 29 6.37 -7.22 -14.13
N HIS A 30 5.55 -7.98 -13.37
CA HIS A 30 4.19 -7.60 -12.99
C HIS A 30 4.13 -6.52 -11.90
N ALA A 31 5.27 -6.14 -11.32
CA ALA A 31 5.40 -5.07 -10.33
C ALA A 31 6.46 -4.03 -10.73
N SER A 32 6.84 -3.96 -12.00
CA SER A 32 7.96 -3.14 -12.49
C SER A 32 7.83 -1.64 -12.20
N ASP A 33 6.62 -1.11 -12.03
CA ASP A 33 6.43 0.29 -11.66
C ASP A 33 7.02 0.63 -10.28
N PHE A 34 7.17 -0.35 -9.39
CA PHE A 34 7.76 -0.15 -8.07
C PHE A 34 9.24 0.20 -8.10
N GLN A 35 9.92 -0.05 -9.22
CA GLN A 35 11.31 0.41 -9.43
C GLN A 35 11.45 1.94 -9.45
N LYS A 36 10.33 2.67 -9.61
CA LYS A 36 10.28 4.14 -9.56
C LYS A 36 10.33 4.70 -8.13
N ILE A 37 10.06 3.86 -7.13
CA ILE A 37 9.98 4.25 -5.72
C ILE A 37 11.32 3.97 -5.04
N PRO A 38 11.79 4.84 -4.14
CA PRO A 38 12.96 4.57 -3.33
C PRO A 38 12.81 3.24 -2.57
N GLN A 39 13.79 2.36 -2.68
CA GLN A 39 13.71 1.02 -2.08
C GLN A 39 13.52 1.07 -0.56
N GLU A 40 14.10 2.07 0.09
CA GLU A 40 13.97 2.25 1.53
C GLU A 40 12.52 2.54 1.95
N ASP A 41 11.80 3.38 1.19
CA ASP A 41 10.39 3.68 1.46
C ASP A 41 9.50 2.44 1.35
N LEU A 42 9.77 1.60 0.36
CA LEU A 42 9.05 0.33 0.18
C LEU A 42 9.39 -0.64 1.32
N ARG A 43 10.67 -0.73 1.67
CA ARG A 43 11.12 -1.60 2.77
C ARG A 43 10.48 -1.21 4.09
N LEU A 44 10.45 0.08 4.40
CA LEU A 44 9.83 0.60 5.63
C LEU A 44 8.33 0.30 5.66
N ALA A 45 7.62 0.48 4.55
CA ALA A 45 6.18 0.18 4.46
C ALA A 45 5.89 -1.32 4.66
N ALA A 46 6.70 -2.20 4.09
CA ALA A 46 6.58 -3.65 4.28
C ALA A 46 6.93 -4.07 5.71
N THR A 47 8.00 -3.49 6.27
CA THR A 47 8.41 -3.76 7.66
C THR A 47 7.33 -3.33 8.65
N ASP A 48 6.72 -2.16 8.44
CA ASP A 48 5.62 -1.67 9.28
C ASP A 48 4.42 -2.62 9.25
N LEU A 49 4.03 -3.08 8.06
CA LEU A 49 2.94 -4.04 7.93
C LEU A 49 3.22 -5.36 8.67
N TYR A 50 4.42 -5.92 8.48
CA TYR A 50 4.78 -7.19 9.09
C TYR A 50 4.98 -7.08 10.61
N ARG A 51 5.53 -5.97 11.10
CA ARG A 51 5.77 -5.72 12.53
C ARG A 51 4.49 -5.54 13.33
N ASN A 52 3.44 -5.05 12.70
CA ASN A 52 2.15 -4.81 13.33
C ASN A 52 1.07 -5.82 12.87
N LEU A 53 1.48 -7.00 12.42
CA LEU A 53 0.55 -7.95 11.79
C LEU A 53 -0.53 -8.45 12.75
N GLU A 54 -0.18 -8.70 14.03
CA GLU A 54 -1.15 -9.10 15.06
C GLU A 54 -2.27 -8.07 15.20
N GLU A 55 -1.90 -6.80 15.25
CA GLU A 55 -2.86 -5.70 15.34
C GLU A 55 -3.79 -5.67 14.13
N TRP A 56 -3.24 -5.82 12.91
CA TRP A 56 -4.02 -5.83 11.67
C TRP A 56 -4.95 -7.01 11.54
N LEU A 57 -4.56 -8.19 12.02
CA LEU A 57 -5.38 -9.39 11.90
C LEU A 57 -6.48 -9.48 12.98
N LEU A 58 -6.24 -8.95 14.18
CA LEU A 58 -7.09 -9.24 15.33
C LEU A 58 -7.77 -8.01 15.97
N GLN A 59 -7.20 -6.82 15.80
CA GLN A 59 -7.65 -5.63 16.53
C GLN A 59 -8.23 -4.56 15.61
N LYS A 60 -7.72 -4.44 14.38
CA LYS A 60 -8.19 -3.45 13.43
C LYS A 60 -9.56 -3.82 12.89
N ARG A 61 -10.41 -2.79 12.79
CA ARG A 61 -11.73 -2.88 12.18
C ARG A 61 -11.63 -2.80 10.67
N GLU A 62 -12.70 -3.16 10.00
CA GLU A 62 -12.75 -3.07 8.54
C GLU A 62 -12.53 -1.64 8.03
N ASP A 63 -13.07 -0.64 8.74
CA ASP A 63 -12.88 0.78 8.42
C ASP A 63 -11.39 1.19 8.46
N ASP A 64 -10.63 0.68 9.42
CA ASP A 64 -9.18 0.95 9.53
C ASP A 64 -8.41 0.38 8.34
N ILE A 65 -8.79 -0.82 7.90
CA ILE A 65 -8.21 -1.47 6.70
C ILE A 65 -8.57 -0.66 5.45
N ALA A 66 -9.83 -0.24 5.33
CA ALA A 66 -10.31 0.55 4.21
C ALA A 66 -9.55 1.89 4.12
N GLU A 67 -9.46 2.63 5.22
CA GLU A 67 -8.75 3.91 5.28
C GLU A 67 -7.28 3.76 4.89
N ARG A 68 -6.58 2.78 5.46
CA ARG A 68 -5.17 2.53 5.16
C ARG A 68 -4.94 2.24 3.69
N PHE A 69 -5.67 1.27 3.12
CA PHE A 69 -5.39 0.82 1.76
C PHE A 69 -5.89 1.78 0.68
N LYS A 70 -6.94 2.55 0.94
CA LYS A 70 -7.33 3.68 0.10
C LYS A 70 -6.26 4.78 0.09
N ALA A 71 -5.71 5.14 1.26
CA ALA A 71 -4.63 6.11 1.36
C ALA A 71 -3.35 5.65 0.65
N VAL A 72 -2.99 4.38 0.81
CA VAL A 72 -1.85 3.78 0.08
C VAL A 72 -2.09 3.85 -1.42
N ALA A 73 -3.27 3.47 -1.91
CA ALA A 73 -3.62 3.51 -3.33
C ALA A 73 -3.56 4.94 -3.89
N ALA A 74 -4.12 5.93 -3.19
CA ALA A 74 -4.06 7.33 -3.59
C ALA A 74 -2.61 7.83 -3.74
N ARG A 75 -1.73 7.45 -2.81
CA ARG A 75 -0.29 7.74 -2.91
C ARG A 75 0.33 7.07 -4.14
N ARG A 76 0.03 5.80 -4.41
CA ARG A 76 0.54 5.06 -5.57
C ARG A 76 0.08 5.66 -6.91
N VAL A 77 -1.13 6.19 -6.99
CA VAL A 77 -1.61 6.96 -8.16
C VAL A 77 -0.72 8.18 -8.41
N GLN A 78 -0.35 8.92 -7.35
CA GLN A 78 0.53 10.08 -7.47
C GLN A 78 1.95 9.70 -7.91
N GLU A 79 2.44 8.54 -7.49
CA GLU A 79 3.75 7.97 -7.85
C GLU A 79 3.73 7.32 -9.25
N GLY A 80 2.59 7.26 -9.92
CA GLY A 80 2.44 6.69 -11.26
C GLY A 80 2.50 5.16 -11.28
N ILE A 81 2.14 4.50 -10.19
CA ILE A 81 2.03 3.04 -10.09
C ILE A 81 0.67 2.61 -10.62
N ARG A 82 0.68 1.69 -11.58
CA ARG A 82 -0.56 1.14 -12.16
C ARG A 82 -1.28 0.23 -11.15
N PRO A 83 -2.64 0.21 -11.17
CA PRO A 83 -3.43 -0.59 -10.20
C PRO A 83 -3.02 -2.06 -10.14
N HIS A 84 -2.87 -2.72 -11.28
CA HIS A 84 -2.51 -4.15 -11.32
C HIS A 84 -1.11 -4.44 -10.78
N HIS A 85 -0.14 -3.51 -10.88
CA HIS A 85 1.16 -3.64 -10.26
C HIS A 85 1.07 -3.57 -8.73
N MET A 86 0.20 -2.70 -8.20
CA MET A 86 -0.08 -2.65 -6.76
C MET A 86 -0.74 -3.94 -6.26
N MET A 87 -1.74 -4.44 -7.01
CA MET A 87 -2.41 -5.71 -6.64
C MET A 87 -1.42 -6.86 -6.63
N TRP A 88 -0.53 -6.92 -7.62
CA TRP A 88 0.52 -7.94 -7.67
C TRP A 88 1.46 -7.85 -6.48
N ALA A 89 1.88 -6.65 -6.09
CA ALA A 89 2.72 -6.45 -4.90
C ALA A 89 2.03 -6.93 -3.60
N LEU A 90 0.73 -6.69 -3.44
CA LEU A 90 -0.05 -7.22 -2.30
C LEU A 90 -0.12 -8.75 -2.31
N MET A 91 -0.30 -9.36 -3.47
CA MET A 91 -0.26 -10.82 -3.62
C MET A 91 1.12 -11.38 -3.26
N LEU A 92 2.20 -10.76 -3.74
CA LEU A 92 3.57 -11.16 -3.37
C LEU A 92 3.83 -11.01 -1.87
N THR A 93 3.27 -9.97 -1.24
CA THR A 93 3.37 -9.76 0.22
C THR A 93 2.76 -10.93 0.98
N ARG A 94 1.55 -11.35 0.60
CA ARG A 94 0.89 -12.52 1.17
C ARG A 94 1.68 -13.81 0.93
N ASP A 95 2.14 -14.02 -0.30
CA ASP A 95 2.85 -15.24 -0.70
C ASP A 95 4.23 -15.34 -0.01
N CYS A 96 4.89 -14.23 0.24
CA CYS A 96 6.12 -14.16 1.02
C CYS A 96 5.88 -14.65 2.47
N LEU A 97 4.80 -14.19 3.11
CA LEU A 97 4.39 -14.69 4.43
C LEU A 97 4.13 -16.20 4.44
N TRP A 98 3.41 -16.71 3.41
CA TRP A 98 3.11 -18.13 3.31
C TRP A 98 4.35 -19.00 3.13
N ARG A 99 5.28 -18.57 2.30
CA ARG A 99 6.53 -19.32 2.12
C ARG A 99 7.34 -19.35 3.40
N TYR A 100 7.40 -18.23 4.11
CA TYR A 100 8.07 -18.14 5.38
C TYR A 100 7.44 -19.07 6.43
N LEU A 101 6.12 -19.02 6.60
CA LEU A 101 5.42 -19.88 7.57
C LEU A 101 5.63 -21.36 7.26
N ARG A 102 5.52 -21.77 6.00
CA ARG A 102 5.77 -23.19 5.61
C ARG A 102 7.20 -23.64 5.84
N LYS A 103 8.16 -22.74 5.77
CA LYS A 103 9.57 -23.06 6.02
C LYS A 103 9.87 -23.20 7.52
N GLU A 104 9.26 -22.35 8.34
CA GLU A 104 9.55 -22.25 9.78
C GLU A 104 8.59 -23.08 10.64
N ALA A 105 7.42 -23.45 10.13
CA ALA A 105 6.43 -24.24 10.85
C ALA A 105 6.78 -25.73 10.75
N PHE A 106 7.40 -26.25 11.78
CA PHE A 106 7.47 -27.69 12.02
C PHE A 106 6.15 -28.15 12.60
N LEU A 107 5.32 -28.79 11.75
CA LEU A 107 4.00 -29.29 12.13
C LEU A 107 4.11 -30.69 12.68
N ASP A 108 4.31 -30.82 13.98
CA ASP A 108 4.43 -32.10 14.65
C ASP A 108 3.10 -32.62 15.25
N SER A 109 2.02 -31.82 15.16
CA SER A 109 0.73 -32.18 15.75
C SER A 109 -0.49 -31.69 14.95
N ILE A 110 -1.63 -32.35 15.14
CA ILE A 110 -2.94 -31.95 14.56
C ILE A 110 -3.36 -30.55 15.08
N VAL A 111 -2.99 -30.21 16.30
CA VAL A 111 -3.32 -28.89 16.89
C VAL A 111 -2.56 -27.77 16.19
N GLU A 112 -1.32 -28.02 15.82
CA GLU A 112 -0.49 -27.05 15.06
C GLU A 112 -1.02 -26.85 13.66
N LEU A 113 -1.43 -27.93 12.98
CA LEU A 113 -2.07 -27.85 11.68
C LEU A 113 -3.38 -27.02 11.74
N HIS A 114 -4.20 -27.19 12.77
CA HIS A 114 -5.43 -26.40 12.91
C HIS A 114 -5.14 -24.90 13.12
N ALA A 115 -4.15 -24.58 13.94
CA ALA A 115 -3.74 -23.19 14.17
C ALA A 115 -3.16 -22.53 12.91
N GLU A 116 -2.46 -23.29 12.06
CA GLU A 116 -1.96 -22.80 10.77
C GLU A 116 -3.12 -22.50 9.82
N LEU A 117 -4.12 -23.37 9.74
CA LEU A 117 -5.32 -23.15 8.92
C LEU A 117 -6.12 -21.92 9.37
N GLU A 118 -6.28 -21.69 10.68
CA GLU A 118 -6.90 -20.48 11.20
C GLU A 118 -6.13 -19.22 10.82
N LEU A 119 -4.81 -19.24 11.00
CA LEU A 119 -3.96 -18.10 10.58
C LEU A 119 -4.05 -17.88 9.08
N GLN A 120 -4.09 -18.95 8.29
CA GLN A 120 -4.29 -18.89 6.85
C GLN A 120 -5.57 -18.14 6.49
N GLN A 121 -6.66 -18.50 7.12
CA GLN A 121 -7.93 -17.86 6.88
C GLN A 121 -7.88 -16.36 7.21
N LEU A 122 -7.32 -15.98 8.35
CA LEU A 122 -7.18 -14.59 8.76
C LEU A 122 -6.31 -13.78 7.78
N LEU A 123 -5.16 -14.32 7.36
CA LEU A 123 -4.29 -13.66 6.39
C LEU A 123 -4.98 -13.48 5.04
N ASN A 124 -5.66 -14.52 4.54
CA ASN A 124 -6.38 -14.41 3.28
C ASN A 124 -7.48 -13.35 3.35
N GLN A 125 -8.30 -13.35 4.41
CA GLN A 125 -9.34 -12.33 4.61
C GLN A 125 -8.77 -10.92 4.68
N PHE A 126 -7.66 -10.73 5.38
CA PHE A 126 -7.00 -9.44 5.47
C PHE A 126 -6.51 -8.95 4.09
N PHE A 127 -5.78 -9.80 3.35
CA PHE A 127 -5.26 -9.41 2.04
C PHE A 127 -6.34 -9.23 0.99
N ASP A 128 -7.41 -10.02 1.02
CA ASP A 128 -8.55 -9.84 0.10
C ASP A 128 -9.23 -8.48 0.33
N ARG A 129 -9.42 -8.06 1.59
CA ARG A 129 -9.90 -6.72 1.94
C ARG A 129 -8.92 -5.63 1.55
N ALA A 130 -7.63 -5.82 1.80
CA ALA A 130 -6.59 -4.89 1.41
C ALA A 130 -6.59 -4.63 -0.11
N ILE A 131 -6.72 -5.68 -0.91
CA ILE A 131 -6.82 -5.59 -2.38
C ILE A 131 -8.10 -4.86 -2.78
N TYR A 132 -9.25 -5.23 -2.19
CA TYR A 132 -10.53 -4.59 -2.49
C TYR A 132 -10.50 -3.07 -2.25
N TYR A 133 -10.05 -2.65 -1.06
CA TYR A 133 -9.98 -1.23 -0.72
C TYR A 133 -8.88 -0.48 -1.47
N ALA A 134 -7.81 -1.14 -1.84
CA ALA A 134 -6.82 -0.55 -2.72
C ALA A 134 -7.40 -0.25 -4.11
N ILE A 135 -8.20 -1.16 -4.69
CA ILE A 135 -8.89 -0.92 -5.97
C ILE A 135 -9.82 0.29 -5.86
N GLN A 136 -10.67 0.35 -4.81
CA GLN A 136 -11.53 1.51 -4.58
C GLN A 136 -10.72 2.81 -4.45
N GLY A 137 -9.62 2.78 -3.72
CA GLY A 137 -8.75 3.95 -3.56
C GLY A 137 -8.14 4.43 -4.88
N TYR A 138 -7.79 3.51 -5.78
CA TYR A 138 -7.35 3.86 -7.13
C TYR A 138 -8.45 4.54 -7.93
N GLU A 139 -9.67 4.00 -7.93
CA GLU A 139 -10.82 4.57 -8.65
C GLU A 139 -11.15 5.97 -8.13
N GLU A 140 -11.22 6.16 -6.81
CA GLU A 140 -11.47 7.44 -6.17
C GLU A 140 -10.38 8.48 -6.49
N ALA A 141 -9.11 8.08 -6.44
CA ALA A 141 -7.98 8.98 -6.71
C ALA A 141 -7.89 9.38 -8.20
N GLU A 142 -8.16 8.46 -9.11
CA GLU A 142 -8.21 8.76 -10.55
C GLU A 142 -9.36 9.69 -10.92
N GLU A 143 -10.54 9.49 -10.34
CA GLU A 143 -11.70 10.36 -10.53
C GLU A 143 -11.39 11.78 -10.00
N GLN A 144 -10.80 11.92 -8.83
CA GLN A 144 -10.37 13.21 -8.29
C GLN A 144 -9.36 13.89 -9.21
N ARG A 145 -8.42 13.13 -9.78
CA ARG A 145 -7.41 13.64 -10.71
C ARG A 145 -8.08 14.15 -12.00
N ARG A 146 -9.04 13.42 -12.57
CA ARG A 146 -9.80 13.83 -13.75
C ARG A 146 -10.55 15.13 -13.49
N ARG A 147 -11.33 15.21 -12.41
CA ARG A 147 -12.08 16.42 -12.03
C ARG A 147 -11.17 17.64 -11.87
N ARG A 148 -9.99 17.47 -11.28
CA ARG A 148 -9.02 18.56 -11.14
C ARG A 148 -8.50 19.03 -12.49
N THR A 149 -8.18 18.10 -13.39
CA THR A 149 -7.72 18.42 -14.75
C THR A 149 -8.79 19.15 -15.56
N ASP A 150 -10.04 18.68 -15.50
CA ASP A 150 -11.16 19.30 -16.20
C ASP A 150 -11.45 20.71 -15.68
N TRP A 151 -11.37 20.90 -14.35
CA TRP A 151 -11.49 22.22 -13.72
C TRP A 151 -10.41 23.19 -14.20
N THR A 152 -9.15 22.76 -14.21
CA THR A 152 -8.01 23.57 -14.66
C THR A 152 -8.20 23.99 -16.13
N ARG A 153 -8.57 23.06 -17.01
CA ARG A 153 -8.87 23.34 -18.42
C ARG A 153 -10.03 24.34 -18.58
N ALA A 154 -11.09 24.18 -17.79
CA ALA A 154 -12.24 25.10 -17.81
C ALA A 154 -11.83 26.51 -17.36
N GLN A 155 -10.98 26.64 -16.34
CA GLN A 155 -10.43 27.93 -15.92
C GLN A 155 -9.54 28.57 -16.98
N GLU A 156 -8.63 27.82 -17.60
CA GLU A 156 -7.76 28.30 -18.67
C GLU A 156 -8.60 28.82 -19.86
N LEU A 157 -9.63 28.08 -20.23
CA LEU A 157 -10.55 28.48 -21.28
C LEU A 157 -11.31 29.76 -20.91
N ALA A 158 -11.83 29.86 -19.68
CA ALA A 158 -12.56 31.03 -19.21
C ALA A 158 -11.67 32.30 -19.16
N VAL A 159 -10.39 32.14 -18.82
CA VAL A 159 -9.42 33.23 -18.91
C VAL A 159 -9.14 33.60 -20.36
N SER A 160 -8.98 32.63 -21.26
CA SER A 160 -8.67 32.87 -22.67
C SER A 160 -9.78 33.59 -23.44
N ILE A 161 -11.04 33.36 -23.02
CA ILE A 161 -12.22 34.03 -23.63
C ILE A 161 -12.67 35.29 -22.88
N GLY A 162 -11.87 35.72 -21.85
CA GLY A 162 -12.09 36.96 -21.11
C GLY A 162 -13.21 36.93 -20.06
N LEU A 163 -13.72 35.74 -19.70
CA LEU A 163 -14.73 35.57 -18.65
C LEU A 163 -14.16 35.63 -17.23
N LEU A 164 -12.88 35.35 -17.06
CA LEU A 164 -12.17 35.42 -15.79
C LEU A 164 -10.86 36.19 -15.94
N SER A 165 -10.49 36.96 -14.93
CA SER A 165 -9.17 37.60 -14.89
C SER A 165 -8.10 36.56 -14.52
N PRO A 166 -6.91 36.64 -15.13
CA PRO A 166 -5.83 35.73 -14.75
C PRO A 166 -5.46 35.90 -13.26
N PRO A 167 -5.02 34.82 -12.58
CA PRO A 167 -4.59 34.92 -11.18
C PRO A 167 -3.46 35.94 -11.09
N ARG A 168 -3.56 36.87 -10.12
CA ARG A 168 -2.50 37.85 -9.85
C ARG A 168 -1.24 37.10 -9.45
N ALA A 169 -0.16 37.30 -10.21
CA ALA A 169 1.18 36.88 -9.80
C ALA A 169 1.50 37.62 -8.50
N HIS A 170 1.74 36.89 -7.42
CA HIS A 170 2.32 37.47 -6.21
C HIS A 170 3.76 37.88 -6.56
N HIS A 171 3.95 39.18 -6.83
CA HIS A 171 5.26 39.77 -6.77
C HIS A 171 5.68 39.77 -5.29
N GLU A 172 6.57 38.88 -4.91
CA GLU A 172 7.39 39.06 -3.73
C GLU A 172 8.24 40.34 -3.96
N THR A 173 7.83 41.40 -3.36
CA THR A 173 8.67 42.60 -3.20
C THR A 173 9.78 42.20 -2.24
N ALA A 174 10.96 41.92 -2.78
CA ALA A 174 12.20 41.95 -2.03
C ALA A 174 12.42 43.41 -1.60
N GLU A 175 12.09 43.73 -0.35
CA GLU A 175 12.59 44.94 0.29
C GLU A 175 14.05 44.71 0.67
N GLU A 176 14.94 45.25 -0.17
CA GLU A 176 16.30 45.60 0.22
C GLU A 176 16.22 46.59 1.37
N THR A 177 16.71 46.21 2.53
CA THR A 177 17.09 47.15 3.58
C THR A 177 18.60 47.26 3.63
N SER A 178 19.04 48.49 3.32
CA SER A 178 20.39 49.02 3.56
C SER A 178 20.80 48.93 5.02
#